data_64c016ef49a5316bd392c20c59c50e89
#
_entry.id   64c016ef49a5316bd392c20c59c50e89
#
_cell.length_a   1.000
_cell.length_b   1.000
_cell.length_c   1.000
_cell.angle_alpha   90.00
_cell.angle_beta   90.00
_cell.angle_gamma   90.00
#
_symmetry.space_group_name_H-M   'P 1'
#
loop_
_entity.id
_entity.type
_entity.pdbx_description
1 polymer ?
#
loop_
_entity_poly.entity_id
_entity_poly.type
_entity_poly.pdbx_seq_one_letter_code
_entity_poly.pdbx_strand_id
1 'polypeptide(L)'
;MAPARVLAVIFLLLALYCGTDPFKHSAISDFPDFEAYRVELPDWSLIPTDRDAENLLQKSEIKFLDQVQGPESIAFDPLGRGPYTGVADGRILFWDGKSWTDFAYTSSNRSEICDPKPSPLSYLKNEHICGRPLGLRFHKKTGDLYIADAYLGLMKVGPEGGLATSLTTEAEGIPLRFTNDLDIDEEGNVYFTDSSTKYQRRFPNACNRMVSTSIFAVILLLVLGTSYNWFSLEDSGRLLKYNPTTKETTVLLRNLRFPNGVSLSKDSSFFVFCEGSMGRLRKYWLKGEKAGTSEVLAILPGFPDNVRTNEKGEFWVAIHCRRNMYLYLCALYPKIRKFLLKLPISAKIHYLLHIGGKLHAAVVKYSPEGKLLQVLEDSQGKVVRAVSEVEEKDGKLWMGSVLMSFIAVYNLP
;
A
#
# COMPACT_ATOMS: atom_id res chain seq x y z
N MET A 1 -32.52 -41.25 -5.97
CA MET A 1 -33.14 -39.93 -6.36
C MET A 1 -33.30 -38.97 -5.22
N ALA A 2 -33.47 -39.39 -3.96
CA ALA A 2 -33.57 -38.50 -2.79
C ALA A 2 -32.32 -37.60 -2.54
N PRO A 3 -31.08 -38.12 -2.60
CA PRO A 3 -29.90 -37.26 -2.30
C PRO A 3 -29.68 -36.13 -3.33
N ALA A 4 -29.96 -36.35 -4.60
CA ALA A 4 -29.82 -35.32 -5.63
C ALA A 4 -30.83 -34.16 -5.44
N ARG A 5 -32.05 -34.46 -5.00
CA ARG A 5 -33.08 -33.45 -4.73
C ARG A 5 -32.70 -32.62 -3.48
N VAL A 6 -32.19 -33.27 -2.44
CA VAL A 6 -31.71 -32.59 -1.23
C VAL A 6 -30.56 -31.65 -1.56
N LEU A 7 -29.57 -32.10 -2.32
CA LEU A 7 -28.45 -31.27 -2.79
C LEU A 7 -28.92 -30.07 -3.62
N ALA A 8 -29.88 -30.25 -4.51
CA ALA A 8 -30.46 -29.19 -5.31
C ALA A 8 -31.17 -28.13 -4.45
N VAL A 9 -31.92 -28.56 -3.44
CA VAL A 9 -32.57 -27.64 -2.49
C VAL A 9 -31.54 -26.86 -1.67
N ILE A 10 -30.51 -27.53 -1.13
CA ILE A 10 -29.42 -26.89 -0.40
C ILE A 10 -28.71 -25.85 -1.28
N PHE A 11 -28.41 -26.21 -2.52
CA PHE A 11 -27.78 -25.28 -3.48
C PHE A 11 -28.68 -24.07 -3.77
N LEU A 12 -29.99 -24.29 -3.95
CA LEU A 12 -30.95 -23.22 -4.19
C LEU A 12 -31.06 -22.28 -2.97
N LEU A 13 -31.12 -22.82 -1.77
CA LEU A 13 -31.16 -22.04 -0.54
C LEU A 13 -29.86 -21.23 -0.34
N LEU A 14 -28.72 -21.84 -0.62
CA LEU A 14 -27.42 -21.14 -0.56
C LEU A 14 -27.34 -20.04 -1.62
N ALA A 15 -27.80 -20.32 -2.85
CA ALA A 15 -27.83 -19.31 -3.91
C ALA A 15 -28.75 -18.14 -3.56
N LEU A 16 -29.92 -18.42 -2.99
CA LEU A 16 -30.85 -17.40 -2.51
C LEU A 16 -30.24 -16.58 -1.38
N TYR A 17 -29.64 -17.26 -0.40
CA TYR A 17 -28.94 -16.61 0.72
C TYR A 17 -27.83 -15.68 0.20
N CYS A 18 -26.92 -16.17 -0.67
CA CYS A 18 -25.85 -15.36 -1.25
C CYS A 18 -26.37 -14.23 -2.14
N GLY A 19 -27.53 -14.45 -2.80
CA GLY A 19 -28.17 -13.44 -3.65
C GLY A 19 -28.75 -12.26 -2.88
N THR A 20 -29.39 -12.54 -1.76
CA THR A 20 -30.11 -11.57 -0.92
C THR A 20 -29.26 -11.00 0.22
N ASP A 21 -28.24 -11.74 0.66
CA ASP A 21 -27.38 -11.43 1.83
C ASP A 21 -28.16 -10.87 3.04
N PRO A 22 -29.20 -11.60 3.55
CA PRO A 22 -30.17 -11.06 4.48
C PRO A 22 -29.57 -10.65 5.83
N PHE A 23 -28.42 -11.22 6.19
CA PHE A 23 -27.70 -10.90 7.42
C PHE A 23 -26.45 -10.08 7.19
N LYS A 24 -26.21 -9.64 5.93
CA LYS A 24 -25.03 -8.88 5.52
C LYS A 24 -23.71 -9.56 5.95
N HIS A 25 -23.61 -10.86 5.73
CA HIS A 25 -22.40 -11.64 6.03
C HIS A 25 -21.40 -11.66 4.90
N SER A 26 -21.77 -11.20 3.71
CA SER A 26 -20.86 -11.14 2.56
C SER A 26 -19.75 -10.13 2.77
N ALA A 27 -18.60 -10.39 2.16
CA ALA A 27 -17.46 -9.47 2.22
C ALA A 27 -17.77 -8.11 1.54
N ILE A 28 -18.79 -8.04 0.68
CA ILE A 28 -19.19 -6.84 -0.08
C ILE A 28 -20.56 -6.29 0.37
N SER A 29 -21.07 -6.68 1.54
CA SER A 29 -22.38 -6.28 2.06
C SER A 29 -22.56 -4.77 2.19
N ASP A 30 -21.48 -4.05 2.47
CA ASP A 30 -21.50 -2.60 2.65
C ASP A 30 -21.33 -1.82 1.33
N PHE A 31 -21.25 -2.53 0.19
CA PHE A 31 -21.04 -1.97 -1.14
C PHE A 31 -22.06 -2.53 -2.14
N PRO A 32 -23.30 -2.02 -2.12
CA PRO A 32 -24.36 -2.47 -3.02
C PRO A 32 -23.96 -2.34 -4.50
N ASP A 33 -23.17 -1.31 -4.82
CA ASP A 33 -22.71 -0.97 -6.18
C ASP A 33 -21.33 -1.60 -6.49
N PHE A 34 -20.91 -2.65 -5.75
CA PHE A 34 -19.62 -3.29 -6.00
C PHE A 34 -19.57 -3.89 -7.41
N GLU A 35 -18.60 -3.43 -8.18
CA GLU A 35 -18.27 -3.96 -9.50
C GLU A 35 -16.94 -4.70 -9.48
N ALA A 36 -16.93 -5.83 -10.16
CA ALA A 36 -15.72 -6.64 -10.36
C ALA A 36 -15.30 -6.55 -11.83
N TYR A 37 -14.09 -6.09 -12.09
CA TYR A 37 -13.57 -5.89 -13.44
C TYR A 37 -12.72 -7.08 -13.90
N ARG A 38 -12.88 -7.51 -15.14
CA ARG A 38 -11.98 -8.51 -15.75
C ARG A 38 -10.61 -7.88 -15.96
N VAL A 39 -9.58 -8.60 -15.56
CA VAL A 39 -8.19 -8.17 -15.73
C VAL A 39 -7.37 -9.34 -16.25
N GLU A 40 -6.63 -9.07 -17.31
CA GLU A 40 -5.61 -9.97 -17.84
C GLU A 40 -4.29 -9.63 -17.14
N LEU A 41 -3.97 -10.44 -16.14
CA LEU A 41 -2.68 -10.35 -15.47
C LEU A 41 -1.56 -10.79 -16.43
N PRO A 42 -0.30 -10.33 -16.21
CA PRO A 42 0.85 -10.81 -16.96
C PRO A 42 0.91 -12.34 -16.96
N ASP A 43 1.33 -12.92 -18.11
CA ASP A 43 1.44 -14.36 -18.26
C ASP A 43 2.31 -14.96 -17.15
N TRP A 44 1.93 -16.16 -16.70
CA TRP A 44 2.62 -16.84 -15.61
C TRP A 44 4.08 -17.13 -15.92
N SER A 45 4.42 -17.36 -17.19
CA SER A 45 5.79 -17.61 -17.66
C SER A 45 6.71 -16.39 -17.54
N LEU A 46 6.15 -15.18 -17.45
CA LEU A 46 6.91 -13.94 -17.30
C LEU A 46 7.21 -13.59 -15.84
N ILE A 47 6.64 -14.34 -14.90
CA ILE A 47 6.81 -14.05 -13.47
C ILE A 47 8.14 -14.63 -12.99
N PRO A 48 9.00 -13.81 -12.35
CA PRO A 48 10.25 -14.30 -11.76
C PRO A 48 9.99 -15.41 -10.75
N THR A 49 10.73 -16.51 -10.88
CA THR A 49 10.65 -17.68 -10.01
C THR A 49 11.71 -17.70 -8.91
N ASP A 50 12.62 -16.75 -8.96
CA ASP A 50 13.71 -16.60 -8.00
C ASP A 50 13.17 -16.51 -6.56
N ARG A 51 13.85 -17.19 -5.65
CA ARG A 51 13.51 -17.28 -4.24
C ARG A 51 14.75 -17.11 -3.38
N ASP A 52 14.53 -16.57 -2.19
CA ASP A 52 15.52 -16.60 -1.11
C ASP A 52 15.34 -17.88 -0.29
N ALA A 53 16.12 -18.91 -0.62
CA ALA A 53 16.07 -20.21 0.07
C ALA A 53 16.48 -20.12 1.55
N GLU A 54 17.32 -19.13 1.89
CA GLU A 54 17.82 -18.93 3.27
C GLU A 54 16.83 -18.15 4.14
N ASN A 55 15.80 -17.52 3.56
CA ASN A 55 14.88 -16.64 4.27
C ASN A 55 15.60 -15.53 5.06
N LEU A 56 16.47 -14.80 4.37
CA LEU A 56 17.40 -13.84 4.97
C LEU A 56 16.68 -12.75 5.79
N LEU A 57 15.45 -12.36 5.42
CA LEU A 57 14.68 -11.40 6.21
C LEU A 57 14.31 -11.90 7.61
N GLN A 58 14.40 -13.21 7.90
CA GLN A 58 14.26 -13.72 9.27
C GLN A 58 15.43 -13.31 10.18
N LYS A 59 16.55 -12.84 9.60
CA LYS A 59 17.69 -12.29 10.34
C LYS A 59 17.54 -10.81 10.67
N SER A 60 16.40 -10.19 10.32
CA SER A 60 16.13 -8.79 10.61
C SER A 60 15.97 -8.52 12.10
N GLU A 61 16.50 -7.40 12.55
CA GLU A 61 16.28 -6.89 13.90
C GLU A 61 14.90 -6.22 13.96
N ILE A 62 14.12 -6.53 14.98
CA ILE A 62 12.87 -5.84 15.29
C ILE A 62 13.22 -4.61 16.14
N LYS A 63 12.95 -3.41 15.59
CA LYS A 63 13.13 -2.14 16.31
C LYS A 63 11.79 -1.51 16.67
N PHE A 64 11.75 -0.85 17.83
CA PHE A 64 10.60 -0.03 18.25
C PHE A 64 9.29 -0.81 18.41
N LEU A 65 9.39 -2.06 18.84
CA LEU A 65 8.21 -2.92 19.07
C LEU A 65 7.18 -2.19 19.94
N ASP A 66 5.94 -2.17 19.46
CA ASP A 66 4.76 -1.52 20.06
C ASP A 66 4.88 0.01 20.26
N GLN A 67 5.98 0.63 19.85
CA GLN A 67 6.15 2.09 19.90
C GLN A 67 5.63 2.79 18.65
N VAL A 68 5.57 2.09 17.52
CA VAL A 68 5.06 2.60 16.23
C VAL A 68 3.96 1.69 15.71
N GLN A 69 2.81 2.24 15.35
CA GLN A 69 1.66 1.46 14.91
C GLN A 69 1.42 1.67 13.41
N GLY A 70 1.65 0.62 12.61
CA GLY A 70 1.51 0.66 11.17
C GLY A 70 2.48 1.63 10.49
N PRO A 71 3.80 1.57 10.76
CA PRO A 71 4.80 2.42 10.11
C PRO A 71 4.89 2.03 8.63
N GLU A 72 4.27 2.78 7.74
CA GLU A 72 4.27 2.43 6.31
C GLU A 72 5.51 2.97 5.63
N SER A 73 5.68 4.29 5.57
CA SER A 73 6.84 4.91 4.96
C SER A 73 7.92 5.21 6.00
N ILE A 74 9.18 5.10 5.58
CA ILE A 74 10.35 5.40 6.39
C ILE A 74 11.20 6.41 5.62
N ALA A 75 11.48 7.55 6.24
CA ALA A 75 12.26 8.61 5.63
C ALA A 75 13.38 9.08 6.56
N PHE A 76 14.44 9.62 5.96
CA PHE A 76 15.53 10.30 6.67
C PHE A 76 15.63 11.72 6.13
N ASP A 77 15.89 12.69 7.01
CA ASP A 77 16.01 14.06 6.60
C ASP A 77 17.34 14.35 5.84
N PRO A 78 17.51 15.53 5.24
CA PRO A 78 18.73 15.87 4.49
C PRO A 78 20.01 15.86 5.35
N LEU A 79 19.92 15.89 6.67
CA LEU A 79 21.03 15.75 7.62
C LEU A 79 21.29 14.29 8.01
N GLY A 80 20.50 13.34 7.48
CA GLY A 80 20.59 11.92 7.79
C GLY A 80 19.95 11.53 9.12
N ARG A 81 19.21 12.44 9.78
CA ARG A 81 18.50 12.14 11.03
C ARG A 81 17.22 11.34 10.73
N GLY A 82 16.81 10.52 11.68
CA GLY A 82 15.63 9.66 11.55
C GLY A 82 15.80 8.29 12.20
N PRO A 83 14.92 7.35 11.93
CA PRO A 83 13.85 7.41 10.92
C PRO A 83 12.70 8.36 11.31
N TYR A 84 12.05 8.90 10.28
CA TYR A 84 10.72 9.48 10.35
C TYR A 84 9.73 8.46 9.80
N THR A 85 8.56 8.34 10.41
CA THR A 85 7.53 7.40 9.93
C THR A 85 6.12 7.91 10.17
N GLY A 86 5.25 7.70 9.17
CA GLY A 86 3.82 7.93 9.29
C GLY A 86 3.14 6.76 9.99
N VAL A 87 2.33 7.04 11.01
CA VAL A 87 1.64 6.01 11.81
C VAL A 87 0.12 6.08 11.66
N ALA A 88 -0.54 5.00 12.08
CA ALA A 88 -1.97 4.77 11.83
C ALA A 88 -2.91 5.79 12.50
N ASP A 89 -2.44 6.57 13.46
CA ASP A 89 -3.21 7.60 14.14
C ASP A 89 -3.09 9.01 13.50
N GLY A 90 -2.43 9.10 12.34
CA GLY A 90 -2.27 10.35 11.59
C GLY A 90 -1.09 11.21 12.01
N ARG A 91 -0.24 10.72 12.92
CA ARG A 91 1.02 11.38 13.26
C ARG A 91 2.14 10.98 12.31
N ILE A 92 3.14 11.85 12.23
CA ILE A 92 4.47 11.54 11.74
C ILE A 92 5.41 11.61 12.93
N LEU A 93 6.05 10.49 13.24
CA LEU A 93 6.97 10.36 14.36
C LEU A 93 8.42 10.52 13.89
N PHE A 94 9.26 11.10 14.73
CA PHE A 94 10.70 11.27 14.53
C PHE A 94 11.48 10.59 15.66
N TRP A 95 12.43 9.74 15.28
CA TRP A 95 13.38 9.13 16.21
C TRP A 95 14.63 10.01 16.35
N ASP A 96 14.88 10.55 17.53
CA ASP A 96 16.02 11.45 17.81
C ASP A 96 17.32 10.71 18.20
N GLY A 97 17.29 9.38 18.16
CA GLY A 97 18.37 8.51 18.64
C GLY A 97 18.14 7.94 20.04
N LYS A 98 17.17 8.47 20.79
CA LYS A 98 16.84 8.04 22.17
C LYS A 98 15.35 7.77 22.36
N SER A 99 14.50 8.59 21.79
CA SER A 99 13.06 8.53 21.94
C SER A 99 12.32 8.93 20.65
N TRP A 100 11.07 8.49 20.54
CA TRP A 100 10.14 8.99 19.53
C TRP A 100 9.52 10.30 20.01
N THR A 101 9.47 11.28 19.11
CA THR A 101 8.76 12.54 19.30
C THR A 101 7.73 12.74 18.20
N ASP A 102 6.64 13.42 18.52
CA ASP A 102 5.65 13.84 17.53
C ASP A 102 6.24 14.95 16.67
N PHE A 103 6.56 14.64 15.42
CA PHE A 103 7.11 15.62 14.48
C PHE A 103 5.99 16.43 13.81
N ALA A 104 4.98 15.74 13.27
CA ALA A 104 3.91 16.41 12.53
C ALA A 104 2.57 15.67 12.62
N TYR A 105 1.51 16.38 12.23
CA TYR A 105 0.14 15.87 12.13
C TYR A 105 -0.44 16.26 10.78
N THR A 106 -1.19 15.34 10.15
CA THR A 106 -1.84 15.61 8.86
C THR A 106 -3.24 16.23 9.03
N SER A 107 -3.91 16.00 10.15
CA SER A 107 -5.26 16.51 10.41
C SER A 107 -5.30 17.57 11.49
N SER A 108 -6.03 18.65 11.25
CA SER A 108 -6.40 19.66 12.26
C SER A 108 -7.57 19.21 13.16
N ASN A 109 -8.34 18.19 12.74
CA ASN A 109 -9.55 17.72 13.42
C ASN A 109 -9.28 16.58 14.42
N ARG A 110 -8.10 16.57 15.02
CA ARG A 110 -7.71 15.54 15.99
C ARG A 110 -8.50 15.69 17.29
N SER A 111 -8.86 14.55 17.88
CA SER A 111 -9.51 14.45 19.19
C SER A 111 -9.06 13.14 19.86
N GLU A 112 -9.59 12.80 21.02
CA GLU A 112 -9.30 11.55 21.76
C GLU A 112 -9.46 10.28 20.93
N ILE A 113 -10.27 10.31 19.86
CA ILE A 113 -10.41 9.16 18.93
C ILE A 113 -9.10 8.85 18.19
N CYS A 114 -8.20 9.83 18.07
CA CYS A 114 -6.90 9.73 17.44
C CYS A 114 -5.77 9.40 18.42
N ASP A 115 -6.06 9.26 19.72
CA ASP A 115 -5.04 8.94 20.71
C ASP A 115 -4.37 7.58 20.45
N PRO A 116 -3.08 7.43 20.84
CA PRO A 116 -2.35 6.19 20.64
C PRO A 116 -3.08 4.95 21.16
N LYS A 117 -3.19 3.92 20.31
CA LYS A 117 -3.82 2.64 20.60
C LYS A 117 -2.84 1.50 20.31
N PRO A 118 -2.99 0.33 20.97
CA PRO A 118 -2.00 -0.75 20.89
C PRO A 118 -1.99 -1.50 19.55
N SER A 119 -2.82 -1.13 18.59
CA SER A 119 -2.88 -1.80 17.30
C SER A 119 -3.18 -0.82 16.17
N PRO A 120 -2.47 -0.91 15.03
CA PRO A 120 -2.75 -0.08 13.85
C PRO A 120 -4.19 -0.23 13.33
N LEU A 121 -4.83 -1.37 13.62
CA LEU A 121 -6.21 -1.67 13.25
C LEU A 121 -7.26 -0.85 13.95
N SER A 122 -6.96 -0.44 15.16
CA SER A 122 -7.89 0.31 15.99
C SER A 122 -8.24 1.67 15.40
N TYR A 123 -7.48 2.11 14.38
CA TYR A 123 -7.66 3.42 13.73
C TYR A 123 -8.45 3.39 12.43
N LEU A 124 -8.65 2.22 11.81
CA LEU A 124 -9.29 2.11 10.49
C LEU A 124 -10.63 2.86 10.36
N LYS A 125 -11.38 2.97 11.45
CA LYS A 125 -12.64 3.72 11.46
C LYS A 125 -12.43 5.23 11.46
N ASN A 126 -11.31 5.70 12.00
CA ASN A 126 -11.05 7.10 12.33
C ASN A 126 -9.94 7.72 11.46
N GLU A 127 -9.26 6.92 10.62
CA GLU A 127 -8.19 7.40 9.74
C GLU A 127 -8.63 8.63 8.92
N HIS A 128 -9.87 8.67 8.45
CA HIS A 128 -10.41 9.79 7.68
C HIS A 128 -10.57 11.09 8.48
N ILE A 129 -10.55 11.01 9.80
CA ILE A 129 -10.57 12.16 10.71
C ILE A 129 -9.16 12.48 11.17
N CYS A 130 -8.41 11.45 11.58
CA CYS A 130 -7.09 11.59 12.16
C CYS A 130 -5.99 11.82 11.11
N GLY A 131 -6.25 11.47 9.85
CA GLY A 131 -5.27 11.33 8.79
C GLY A 131 -4.65 9.94 8.74
N ARG A 132 -4.01 9.62 7.61
CA ARG A 132 -3.19 8.42 7.42
C ARG A 132 -2.03 8.75 6.48
N PRO A 133 -0.93 9.29 7.00
CA PRO A 133 0.28 9.53 6.21
C PRO A 133 0.86 8.19 5.76
N LEU A 134 0.94 7.97 4.45
CA LEU A 134 1.46 6.77 3.81
C LEU A 134 2.84 7.07 3.21
N GLY A 135 2.94 7.95 2.20
CA GLY A 135 4.19 8.35 1.59
C GLY A 135 4.85 9.54 2.28
N LEU A 136 6.16 9.45 2.53
CA LEU A 136 6.96 10.51 3.14
C LEU A 136 8.23 10.76 2.32
N ARG A 137 8.50 12.02 1.95
CA ARG A 137 9.78 12.41 1.33
C ARG A 137 10.22 13.80 1.78
N PHE A 138 11.47 13.93 2.13
CA PHE A 138 12.09 15.21 2.40
C PHE A 138 12.59 15.88 1.12
N HIS A 139 12.27 17.13 0.94
CA HIS A 139 12.91 17.95 -0.08
C HIS A 139 14.35 18.30 0.37
N LYS A 140 15.33 17.83 -0.39
CA LYS A 140 16.74 17.85 0.00
C LYS A 140 17.30 19.26 0.29
N LYS A 141 16.81 20.29 -0.41
CA LYS A 141 17.33 21.68 -0.30
C LYS A 141 16.67 22.44 0.84
N THR A 142 15.36 22.24 1.07
CA THR A 142 14.60 23.06 2.06
C THR A 142 14.41 22.36 3.39
N GLY A 143 14.53 21.02 3.43
CA GLY A 143 14.21 20.22 4.60
C GLY A 143 12.69 20.07 4.86
N ASP A 144 11.84 20.59 3.98
CA ASP A 144 10.40 20.38 4.04
C ASP A 144 10.07 18.91 3.85
N LEU A 145 9.17 18.37 4.65
CA LEU A 145 8.62 17.03 4.50
C LEU A 145 7.31 17.10 3.69
N TYR A 146 7.29 16.43 2.54
CA TYR A 146 6.09 16.20 1.75
C TYR A 146 5.44 14.87 2.15
N ILE A 147 4.13 14.86 2.17
CA ILE A 147 3.32 13.79 2.76
C ILE A 147 2.21 13.44 1.79
N ALA A 148 2.11 12.16 1.41
CA ALA A 148 0.95 11.59 0.78
C ALA A 148 0.02 11.03 1.86
N ASP A 149 -1.09 11.71 2.13
CA ASP A 149 -2.08 11.24 3.10
C ASP A 149 -3.26 10.59 2.39
N ALA A 150 -3.62 9.38 2.79
CA ALA A 150 -4.63 8.57 2.14
C ALA A 150 -6.02 9.22 2.05
N TYR A 151 -6.32 10.19 2.89
CA TYR A 151 -7.63 10.88 2.96
C TYR A 151 -7.55 12.38 2.72
N LEU A 152 -6.40 12.98 3.03
CA LEU A 152 -6.23 14.44 3.06
C LEU A 152 -5.45 14.95 1.83
N GLY A 153 -4.99 14.05 0.95
CA GLY A 153 -4.32 14.39 -0.28
C GLY A 153 -2.82 14.63 -0.11
N LEU A 154 -2.25 15.47 -0.97
CA LEU A 154 -0.83 15.85 -0.90
C LEU A 154 -0.66 17.02 0.07
N MET A 155 0.25 16.86 1.02
CA MET A 155 0.49 17.83 2.09
C MET A 155 1.99 18.11 2.27
N LYS A 156 2.30 19.16 3.04
CA LYS A 156 3.67 19.56 3.36
C LYS A 156 3.77 20.10 4.77
N VAL A 157 4.90 19.84 5.43
CA VAL A 157 5.27 20.49 6.71
C VAL A 157 6.73 20.94 6.64
N GLY A 158 7.04 22.07 7.29
CA GLY A 158 8.40 22.59 7.36
C GLY A 158 9.33 21.76 8.27
N PRO A 159 10.63 22.07 8.30
CA PRO A 159 11.62 21.31 9.06
C PRO A 159 11.42 21.33 10.58
N GLU A 160 10.64 22.28 11.09
CA GLU A 160 10.28 22.35 12.52
C GLU A 160 9.07 21.47 12.89
N GLY A 161 8.43 20.84 11.91
CA GLY A 161 7.28 19.99 12.15
C GLY A 161 5.96 20.75 12.38
N GLY A 162 5.03 20.15 13.10
CA GLY A 162 3.73 20.72 13.45
C GLY A 162 2.60 20.27 12.50
N LEU A 163 1.56 21.10 12.36
CA LEU A 163 0.42 20.76 11.49
C LEU A 163 0.81 20.92 10.01
N ALA A 164 0.63 19.84 9.25
CA ALA A 164 0.88 19.87 7.82
C ALA A 164 -0.14 20.73 7.05
N THR A 165 0.35 21.45 6.04
CA THR A 165 -0.45 22.28 5.15
C THR A 165 -0.87 21.48 3.92
N SER A 166 -2.13 21.53 3.54
CA SER A 166 -2.63 20.93 2.30
C SER A 166 -2.07 21.65 1.08
N LEU A 167 -1.55 20.89 0.12
CA LEU A 167 -1.08 21.39 -1.18
C LEU A 167 -2.14 21.21 -2.26
N THR A 168 -2.72 20.02 -2.33
CA THR A 168 -3.80 19.69 -3.27
C THR A 168 -4.64 18.52 -2.75
N THR A 169 -5.94 18.60 -2.97
CA THR A 169 -6.93 17.56 -2.64
C THR A 169 -7.69 17.07 -3.87
N GLU A 170 -7.37 17.62 -5.05
CA GLU A 170 -8.00 17.25 -6.31
C GLU A 170 -7.04 17.44 -7.49
N ALA A 171 -7.38 16.87 -8.63
CA ALA A 171 -6.74 17.15 -9.91
C ALA A 171 -7.79 17.13 -11.00
N GLU A 172 -7.84 18.19 -11.82
CA GLU A 172 -8.79 18.38 -12.94
C GLU A 172 -10.26 18.24 -12.48
N GLY A 173 -10.60 18.77 -11.29
CA GLY A 173 -11.94 18.73 -10.71
C GLY A 173 -12.36 17.37 -10.14
N ILE A 174 -11.45 16.38 -10.12
CA ILE A 174 -11.69 15.05 -9.54
C ILE A 174 -10.94 14.94 -8.22
N PRO A 175 -11.63 14.72 -7.09
CA PRO A 175 -11.00 14.59 -5.78
C PRO A 175 -9.97 13.46 -5.73
N LEU A 176 -8.89 13.67 -4.95
CA LEU A 176 -7.99 12.64 -4.52
C LEU A 176 -8.69 11.81 -3.44
N ARG A 177 -8.79 10.50 -3.64
CA ARG A 177 -9.48 9.63 -2.70
C ARG A 177 -8.57 8.65 -1.97
N PHE A 178 -7.39 8.38 -2.54
CA PHE A 178 -6.43 7.47 -1.98
C PHE A 178 -5.01 7.85 -2.41
N THR A 179 -4.56 9.04 -1.97
CA THR A 179 -3.17 9.46 -2.19
C THR A 179 -2.24 8.54 -1.43
N ASN A 180 -1.25 7.97 -2.10
CA ASN A 180 -0.50 6.84 -1.55
C ASN A 180 0.98 7.14 -1.32
N ASP A 181 1.75 7.38 -2.37
CA ASP A 181 3.19 7.60 -2.25
C ASP A 181 3.65 8.75 -3.15
N LEU A 182 4.85 9.27 -2.89
CA LEU A 182 5.41 10.40 -3.61
C LEU A 182 6.94 10.35 -3.71
N ASP A 183 7.48 11.05 -4.70
CA ASP A 183 8.89 11.44 -4.74
C ASP A 183 9.04 12.85 -5.31
N ILE A 184 10.21 13.50 -5.11
CA ILE A 184 10.42 14.93 -5.35
C ILE A 184 11.70 15.11 -6.18
N ASP A 185 11.61 15.87 -7.30
CA ASP A 185 12.77 16.24 -8.09
C ASP A 185 13.54 17.44 -7.49
N GLU A 186 14.65 17.79 -8.12
CA GLU A 186 15.52 18.88 -7.65
C GLU A 186 14.89 20.27 -7.79
N GLU A 187 13.91 20.41 -8.67
CA GLU A 187 13.11 21.62 -8.88
C GLU A 187 11.95 21.73 -7.88
N GLY A 188 11.73 20.68 -7.10
CA GLY A 188 10.65 20.59 -6.11
C GLY A 188 9.31 20.13 -6.69
N ASN A 189 9.25 19.67 -7.95
CA ASN A 189 8.05 19.03 -8.45
C ASN A 189 7.82 17.72 -7.73
N VAL A 190 6.59 17.46 -7.34
CA VAL A 190 6.20 16.24 -6.63
C VAL A 190 5.48 15.31 -7.57
N TYR A 191 5.99 14.11 -7.72
CA TYR A 191 5.36 13.02 -8.46
C TYR A 191 4.70 12.10 -7.44
N PHE A 192 3.41 11.85 -7.59
CA PHE A 192 2.66 11.09 -6.59
C PHE A 192 1.54 10.26 -7.20
N THR A 193 1.06 9.29 -6.44
CA THR A 193 0.02 8.37 -6.84
C THR A 193 -1.28 8.62 -6.08
N ASP A 194 -2.41 8.49 -6.79
CA ASP A 194 -3.76 8.36 -6.24
C ASP A 194 -4.27 6.97 -6.65
N SER A 195 -4.28 6.04 -5.72
CA SER A 195 -4.51 4.61 -5.99
C SER A 195 -5.91 4.34 -6.52
N SER A 196 -6.90 5.20 -6.21
CA SER A 196 -8.28 5.11 -6.70
C SER A 196 -8.98 6.45 -6.61
N THR A 197 -9.75 6.80 -7.64
CA THR A 197 -10.71 7.92 -7.59
C THR A 197 -12.11 7.48 -7.16
N LYS A 198 -12.36 6.17 -7.05
CA LYS A 198 -13.66 5.60 -6.67
C LYS A 198 -13.71 5.27 -5.18
N TYR A 199 -12.68 4.64 -4.64
CA TYR A 199 -12.68 4.09 -3.29
C TYR A 199 -11.67 4.76 -2.39
N GLN A 200 -12.08 5.09 -1.18
CA GLN A 200 -11.17 5.44 -0.10
C GLN A 200 -10.62 4.17 0.56
N ARG A 201 -9.54 4.31 1.34
CA ARG A 201 -8.92 3.23 2.09
C ARG A 201 -9.86 2.56 3.11
N ARG A 202 -10.84 3.29 3.66
CA ARG A 202 -11.71 2.84 4.75
C ARG A 202 -12.92 2.03 4.30
N PHE A 203 -13.44 1.28 5.29
CA PHE A 203 -14.75 0.62 5.26
C PHE A 203 -15.74 1.32 6.19
N PRO A 204 -16.87 1.83 5.72
CA PRO A 204 -17.82 2.52 6.59
C PRO A 204 -18.41 1.65 7.70
N ASN A 205 -18.69 0.36 7.49
CA ASN A 205 -19.52 -0.44 8.42
C ASN A 205 -19.00 -1.85 8.80
N ALA A 206 -18.01 -2.41 8.12
CA ALA A 206 -17.54 -3.78 8.38
C ALA A 206 -16.97 -3.97 9.79
N CYS A 207 -16.46 -2.89 10.40
CA CYS A 207 -15.83 -2.93 11.71
C CYS A 207 -16.82 -2.99 12.89
N ASN A 208 -18.10 -2.63 12.72
CA ASN A 208 -19.06 -2.58 13.84
C ASN A 208 -19.55 -3.96 14.30
N ARG A 209 -19.32 -5.02 13.53
CA ARG A 209 -19.90 -6.34 13.78
C ARG A 209 -18.95 -7.37 14.37
N MET A 210 -17.67 -7.03 14.56
CA MET A 210 -16.65 -7.99 15.02
C MET A 210 -16.01 -7.60 16.35
N VAL A 211 -16.77 -7.15 17.32
CA VAL A 211 -16.29 -7.04 18.70
C VAL A 211 -16.52 -8.38 19.40
N SER A 212 -15.56 -9.30 19.27
CA SER A 212 -15.41 -10.45 20.18
C SER A 212 -13.94 -10.89 20.17
N THR A 213 -13.27 -10.52 21.21
CA THR A 213 -12.18 -11.15 21.95
C THR A 213 -11.35 -12.26 21.26
N SER A 214 -10.34 -11.90 20.50
CA SER A 214 -9.02 -12.56 20.51
C SER A 214 -8.01 -11.76 19.66
N ILE A 215 -6.72 -11.86 19.99
CA ILE A 215 -5.58 -11.29 19.24
C ILE A 215 -5.63 -11.69 17.75
N PHE A 216 -6.22 -12.85 17.43
CA PHE A 216 -6.48 -13.30 16.05
C PHE A 216 -7.52 -12.44 15.30
N ALA A 217 -8.52 -11.88 16.00
CA ALA A 217 -9.51 -10.99 15.39
C ALA A 217 -8.91 -9.65 15.00
N VAL A 218 -7.82 -9.26 15.64
CA VAL A 218 -7.14 -7.98 15.46
C VAL A 218 -6.30 -7.96 14.17
N ILE A 219 -5.58 -9.01 13.85
CA ILE A 219 -4.88 -9.18 12.55
C ILE A 219 -5.89 -9.20 11.39
N LEU A 220 -7.10 -9.58 11.66
CA LEU A 220 -8.23 -9.70 10.76
C LEU A 220 -8.75 -8.40 10.17
N LEU A 221 -8.81 -7.35 10.99
CA LEU A 221 -9.39 -6.05 10.60
C LEU A 221 -8.45 -5.23 9.70
N LEU A 222 -7.14 -5.44 9.82
CA LEU A 222 -6.09 -4.76 9.06
C LEU A 222 -6.18 -4.94 7.57
N VAL A 223 -6.56 -6.11 7.26
CA VAL A 223 -6.60 -6.62 5.93
C VAL A 223 -7.81 -6.10 5.15
N LEU A 224 -8.84 -5.65 5.87
CA LEU A 224 -10.09 -5.24 5.25
C LEU A 224 -10.02 -3.83 4.64
N GLY A 225 -9.21 -2.94 5.18
CA GLY A 225 -9.15 -1.54 4.75
C GLY A 225 -8.66 -1.33 3.31
N THR A 226 -7.68 -2.09 2.84
CA THR A 226 -7.14 -2.00 1.47
C THR A 226 -7.84 -2.94 0.48
N SER A 227 -8.72 -3.81 0.97
CA SER A 227 -9.20 -4.98 0.23
C SER A 227 -10.14 -4.68 -0.94
N TYR A 228 -10.89 -3.55 -0.97
CA TYR A 228 -11.87 -3.34 -2.04
C TYR A 228 -11.27 -2.94 -3.38
N ASN A 229 -10.27 -2.08 -3.39
CA ASN A 229 -9.53 -1.80 -4.63
C ASN A 229 -8.90 -3.08 -5.18
N TRP A 230 -8.38 -3.92 -4.29
CA TRP A 230 -7.83 -5.22 -4.64
C TRP A 230 -8.89 -6.22 -5.08
N PHE A 231 -10.09 -6.19 -4.47
CA PHE A 231 -11.19 -7.08 -4.85
C PHE A 231 -11.94 -6.62 -6.09
N SER A 232 -12.03 -5.32 -6.36
CA SER A 232 -12.65 -4.80 -7.58
C SER A 232 -11.73 -4.93 -8.79
N LEU A 233 -10.41 -4.75 -8.60
CA LEU A 233 -9.39 -4.61 -9.65
C LEU A 233 -9.74 -3.49 -10.65
N GLU A 234 -10.37 -2.43 -10.14
CA GLU A 234 -10.75 -1.28 -10.95
C GLU A 234 -9.52 -0.48 -11.42
N ASP A 235 -9.68 0.40 -12.38
CA ASP A 235 -8.61 1.14 -13.05
C ASP A 235 -8.77 2.66 -12.99
N SER A 236 -9.33 3.17 -11.90
CA SER A 236 -9.48 4.62 -11.74
C SER A 236 -8.24 5.32 -11.17
N GLY A 237 -7.18 4.57 -10.85
CA GLY A 237 -5.94 5.11 -10.31
C GLY A 237 -5.23 6.07 -11.26
N ARG A 238 -4.48 7.01 -10.68
CA ARG A 238 -3.80 8.09 -11.41
C ARG A 238 -2.36 8.25 -10.93
N LEU A 239 -1.50 8.67 -11.85
CA LEU A 239 -0.17 9.21 -11.58
C LEU A 239 -0.20 10.71 -11.83
N LEU A 240 0.29 11.51 -10.89
CA LEU A 240 0.13 12.95 -10.88
C LEU A 240 1.47 13.66 -10.67
N LYS A 241 1.53 14.92 -11.11
CA LYS A 241 2.60 15.87 -10.82
C LYS A 241 2.02 17.13 -10.19
N TYR A 242 2.56 17.53 -9.05
CA TYR A 242 2.30 18.84 -8.45
C TYR A 242 3.50 19.76 -8.66
N ASN A 243 3.27 20.96 -9.18
CA ASN A 243 4.29 21.99 -9.34
C ASN A 243 4.16 23.02 -8.20
N PRO A 244 5.19 23.16 -7.32
CA PRO A 244 5.09 24.06 -6.17
C PRO A 244 5.10 25.54 -6.54
N THR A 245 5.61 25.90 -7.73
CA THR A 245 5.66 27.30 -8.21
C THR A 245 4.30 27.75 -8.73
N THR A 246 3.68 26.96 -9.60
CA THR A 246 2.34 27.28 -10.17
C THR A 246 1.21 26.83 -9.28
N LYS A 247 1.46 25.94 -8.34
CA LYS A 247 0.48 25.24 -7.48
C LYS A 247 -0.51 24.38 -8.26
N GLU A 248 -0.16 24.01 -9.48
CA GLU A 248 -1.01 23.18 -10.35
C GLU A 248 -0.73 21.71 -10.17
N THR A 249 -1.78 20.89 -10.21
CA THR A 249 -1.73 19.44 -10.20
C THR A 249 -2.14 18.91 -11.57
N THR A 250 -1.22 18.24 -12.25
CA THR A 250 -1.42 17.66 -13.58
C THR A 250 -1.50 16.14 -13.49
N VAL A 251 -2.44 15.54 -14.21
CA VAL A 251 -2.53 14.07 -14.33
C VAL A 251 -1.64 13.60 -15.46
N LEU A 252 -0.60 12.85 -15.12
CA LEU A 252 0.38 12.29 -16.07
C LEU A 252 -0.14 11.01 -16.74
N LEU A 253 -0.73 10.11 -15.95
CA LEU A 253 -1.33 8.86 -16.43
C LEU A 253 -2.65 8.60 -15.74
N ARG A 254 -3.58 7.97 -16.48
CA ARG A 254 -4.89 7.54 -16.02
C ARG A 254 -5.06 6.04 -16.21
N ASN A 255 -6.18 5.52 -15.73
CA ASN A 255 -6.58 4.13 -15.91
C ASN A 255 -5.54 3.15 -15.38
N LEU A 256 -4.93 3.50 -14.23
CA LEU A 256 -3.99 2.65 -13.53
C LEU A 256 -4.70 1.77 -12.51
N ARG A 257 -4.20 0.55 -12.32
CA ARG A 257 -4.78 -0.41 -11.37
C ARG A 257 -4.00 -0.41 -10.08
N PHE A 258 -4.47 0.39 -9.13
CA PHE A 258 -3.85 0.56 -7.81
C PHE A 258 -2.40 1.01 -7.92
N PRO A 259 -2.10 2.17 -8.55
CA PRO A 259 -0.74 2.73 -8.49
C PRO A 259 -0.39 3.01 -7.04
N ASN A 260 0.84 2.62 -6.65
CA ASN A 260 1.33 2.70 -5.28
C ASN A 260 2.67 3.44 -5.26
N GLY A 261 3.74 2.84 -4.78
CA GLY A 261 5.05 3.46 -4.67
C GLY A 261 5.56 4.14 -5.93
N VAL A 262 6.25 5.27 -5.77
CA VAL A 262 6.91 6.01 -6.84
C VAL A 262 8.32 6.42 -6.41
N SER A 263 9.31 6.33 -7.30
CA SER A 263 10.69 6.72 -7.01
C SER A 263 11.41 7.21 -8.25
N LEU A 264 12.07 8.37 -8.14
CA LEU A 264 12.90 8.96 -9.20
C LEU A 264 14.14 8.13 -9.45
N SER A 265 14.57 8.04 -10.70
CA SER A 265 15.91 7.56 -11.04
C SER A 265 16.98 8.51 -10.50
N LYS A 266 18.17 7.98 -10.24
CA LYS A 266 19.29 8.75 -9.68
C LYS A 266 19.63 10.01 -10.47
N ASP A 267 19.46 9.98 -11.79
CA ASP A 267 19.73 11.10 -12.71
C ASP A 267 18.48 11.94 -13.01
N SER A 268 17.35 11.61 -12.40
CA SER A 268 16.05 12.26 -12.65
C SER A 268 15.66 12.30 -14.14
N SER A 269 16.09 11.31 -14.94
CA SER A 269 15.67 11.17 -16.34
C SER A 269 14.32 10.47 -16.48
N PHE A 270 13.95 9.66 -15.49
CA PHE A 270 12.68 8.98 -15.37
C PHE A 270 12.34 8.75 -13.90
N PHE A 271 11.17 8.26 -13.62
CA PHE A 271 10.84 7.60 -12.35
C PHE A 271 10.17 6.26 -12.60
N VAL A 272 10.24 5.40 -11.60
CA VAL A 272 9.50 4.14 -11.59
C VAL A 272 8.30 4.23 -10.65
N PHE A 273 7.25 3.48 -10.97
CA PHE A 273 6.09 3.36 -10.08
C PHE A 273 5.52 1.95 -10.09
N CYS A 274 4.99 1.56 -8.95
CA CYS A 274 4.34 0.28 -8.75
C CYS A 274 2.90 0.32 -9.26
N GLU A 275 2.51 -0.60 -10.12
CA GLU A 275 1.09 -0.85 -10.42
C GLU A 275 0.64 -2.10 -9.67
N GLY A 276 0.14 -1.84 -8.44
CA GLY A 276 -0.08 -2.84 -7.40
C GLY A 276 -0.93 -4.03 -7.87
N SER A 277 -2.14 -3.77 -8.36
CA SER A 277 -3.04 -4.87 -8.79
C SER A 277 -2.57 -5.64 -10.02
N MET A 278 -1.64 -5.09 -10.80
CA MET A 278 -1.04 -5.76 -11.96
C MET A 278 0.23 -6.54 -11.60
N GLY A 279 0.83 -6.23 -10.45
CA GLY A 279 2.09 -6.83 -10.03
C GLY A 279 3.23 -6.52 -11.00
N ARG A 280 3.38 -5.28 -11.38
CA ARG A 280 4.43 -4.82 -12.30
C ARG A 280 5.02 -3.49 -11.84
N LEU A 281 6.29 -3.29 -12.18
CA LEU A 281 6.99 -2.03 -12.07
C LEU A 281 6.95 -1.34 -13.43
N ARG A 282 6.55 -0.07 -13.46
CA ARG A 282 6.51 0.74 -14.68
C ARG A 282 7.50 1.88 -14.59
N LYS A 283 7.96 2.32 -15.74
CA LYS A 283 8.83 3.49 -15.92
C LYS A 283 8.06 4.59 -16.63
N TYR A 284 8.20 5.83 -16.17
CA TYR A 284 7.69 7.03 -16.82
C TYR A 284 8.87 7.96 -17.14
N TRP A 285 9.04 8.30 -18.39
CA TRP A 285 10.16 9.11 -18.87
C TRP A 285 9.89 10.60 -18.65
N LEU A 286 10.84 11.28 -18.00
CA LEU A 286 10.80 12.73 -17.77
C LEU A 286 11.59 13.50 -18.79
N LYS A 287 12.67 12.90 -19.32
CA LYS A 287 13.61 13.54 -20.24
C LYS A 287 13.89 12.67 -21.46
N GLY A 288 14.47 13.29 -22.51
CA GLY A 288 14.84 12.62 -23.75
C GLY A 288 13.68 12.42 -24.72
N GLU A 289 13.89 11.64 -25.77
CA GLU A 289 12.91 11.42 -26.85
C GLU A 289 11.62 10.73 -26.39
N LYS A 290 11.71 9.96 -25.32
CA LYS A 290 10.54 9.26 -24.72
C LYS A 290 9.81 10.08 -23.66
N ALA A 291 10.19 11.33 -23.40
CA ALA A 291 9.57 12.15 -22.36
C ALA A 291 8.04 12.17 -22.50
N GLY A 292 7.33 12.00 -21.37
CA GLY A 292 5.87 11.91 -21.33
C GLY A 292 5.30 10.51 -21.64
N THR A 293 6.12 9.51 -21.95
CA THR A 293 5.69 8.14 -22.21
C THR A 293 5.93 7.20 -21.03
N SER A 294 5.23 6.09 -21.00
CA SER A 294 5.39 5.06 -19.97
C SER A 294 5.47 3.67 -20.58
N GLU A 295 6.34 2.82 -20.00
CA GLU A 295 6.53 1.43 -20.38
C GLU A 295 6.59 0.50 -19.16
N VAL A 296 6.40 -0.78 -19.35
CA VAL A 296 6.62 -1.79 -18.29
C VAL A 296 8.11 -2.02 -18.16
N LEU A 297 8.67 -1.78 -16.99
CA LEU A 297 10.07 -2.04 -16.67
C LEU A 297 10.30 -3.50 -16.28
N ALA A 298 9.45 -4.03 -15.39
CA ALA A 298 9.56 -5.42 -14.92
C ALA A 298 8.22 -6.00 -14.50
N ILE A 299 8.05 -7.31 -14.72
CA ILE A 299 6.99 -8.11 -14.09
C ILE A 299 7.55 -8.59 -12.75
N LEU A 300 6.76 -8.44 -11.70
CA LEU A 300 7.19 -8.70 -10.33
C LEU A 300 6.70 -10.07 -9.83
N PRO A 301 7.43 -10.71 -8.89
CA PRO A 301 7.04 -12.01 -8.33
C PRO A 301 5.78 -11.97 -7.46
N GLY A 302 5.28 -10.76 -7.20
CA GLY A 302 4.11 -10.50 -6.37
C GLY A 302 3.48 -9.16 -6.67
N PHE A 303 2.65 -8.70 -5.76
CA PHE A 303 1.98 -7.42 -5.82
C PHE A 303 2.79 -6.39 -5.02
N PRO A 304 3.36 -5.38 -5.71
CA PRO A 304 4.22 -4.39 -5.08
C PRO A 304 3.41 -3.39 -4.25
N ASP A 305 4.09 -2.86 -3.25
CA ASP A 305 3.68 -1.71 -2.46
C ASP A 305 4.61 -0.53 -2.80
N ASN A 306 5.50 -0.07 -1.93
CA ASN A 306 6.41 1.04 -2.23
C ASN A 306 7.68 0.59 -2.97
N VAL A 307 8.32 1.56 -3.64
CA VAL A 307 9.60 1.40 -4.34
C VAL A 307 10.53 2.56 -3.95
N ARG A 308 11.83 2.26 -3.77
CA ARG A 308 12.85 3.25 -3.41
C ARG A 308 14.13 3.06 -4.20
N THR A 309 14.69 4.18 -4.65
CA THR A 309 15.96 4.22 -5.36
C THR A 309 17.11 4.34 -4.37
N ASN A 310 18.07 3.41 -4.43
CA ASN A 310 19.25 3.47 -3.58
C ASN A 310 20.36 4.38 -4.19
N GLU A 311 21.46 4.55 -3.47
CA GLU A 311 22.58 5.38 -3.89
C GLU A 311 23.27 4.89 -5.18
N LYS A 312 23.10 3.60 -5.54
CA LYS A 312 23.63 3.02 -6.79
C LYS A 312 22.69 3.26 -7.98
N GLY A 313 21.47 3.77 -7.74
CA GLY A 313 20.42 3.94 -8.75
C GLY A 313 19.59 2.67 -9.00
N GLU A 314 19.74 1.66 -8.15
CA GLU A 314 18.95 0.44 -8.16
C GLU A 314 17.63 0.66 -7.41
N PHE A 315 16.60 -0.13 -7.72
CA PHE A 315 15.25 0.01 -7.15
C PHE A 315 14.93 -1.13 -6.20
N TRP A 316 14.79 -0.83 -4.92
CA TRP A 316 14.19 -1.74 -3.96
C TRP A 316 12.67 -1.66 -4.02
N VAL A 317 12.01 -2.79 -4.16
CA VAL A 317 10.54 -2.90 -4.22
C VAL A 317 10.04 -3.77 -3.09
N ALA A 318 9.16 -3.24 -2.27
CA ALA A 318 8.43 -3.98 -1.27
C ALA A 318 7.33 -4.81 -1.94
N ILE A 319 7.25 -6.10 -1.64
CA ILE A 319 6.24 -7.01 -2.15
C ILE A 319 5.28 -7.36 -1.02
N HIS A 320 4.08 -6.80 -1.09
CA HIS A 320 3.05 -7.01 -0.09
C HIS A 320 2.63 -8.49 0.02
N CYS A 321 2.42 -9.13 -1.13
CA CYS A 321 2.18 -10.58 -1.20
C CYS A 321 2.58 -11.16 -2.55
N ARG A 322 2.89 -12.47 -2.56
CA ARG A 322 3.20 -13.18 -3.79
C ARG A 322 1.96 -13.51 -4.61
N ARG A 323 2.14 -13.70 -5.89
CA ARG A 323 1.08 -14.17 -6.80
C ARG A 323 0.66 -15.60 -6.46
N ASN A 324 -0.62 -15.90 -6.66
CA ASN A 324 -1.16 -17.24 -6.51
C ASN A 324 -2.30 -17.51 -7.50
N MET A 325 -2.67 -18.76 -7.66
CA MET A 325 -3.68 -19.19 -8.63
C MET A 325 -5.09 -18.63 -8.32
N TYR A 326 -5.44 -18.47 -7.06
CA TYR A 326 -6.72 -17.89 -6.65
C TYR A 326 -6.90 -16.47 -7.23
N LEU A 327 -5.85 -15.65 -7.14
CA LEU A 327 -5.87 -14.29 -7.70
C LEU A 327 -6.02 -14.29 -9.22
N TYR A 328 -5.33 -15.19 -9.90
CA TYR A 328 -5.45 -15.33 -11.35
C TYR A 328 -6.88 -15.65 -11.78
N LEU A 329 -7.48 -16.66 -11.15
CA LEU A 329 -8.87 -17.03 -11.41
C LEU A 329 -9.84 -15.88 -11.10
N CYS A 330 -9.63 -15.21 -9.97
CA CYS A 330 -10.43 -14.05 -9.61
C CYS A 330 -10.28 -12.86 -10.56
N ALA A 331 -9.09 -12.63 -11.12
CA ALA A 331 -8.84 -11.58 -12.10
C ALA A 331 -9.54 -11.86 -13.44
N LEU A 332 -9.43 -13.08 -13.95
CA LEU A 332 -10.01 -13.48 -15.25
C LEU A 332 -11.55 -13.60 -15.20
N TYR A 333 -12.10 -14.04 -14.06
CA TYR A 333 -13.53 -14.37 -13.94
C TYR A 333 -14.24 -13.47 -12.91
N PRO A 334 -14.59 -12.22 -13.26
CA PRO A 334 -15.19 -11.27 -12.33
C PRO A 334 -16.54 -11.77 -11.74
N LYS A 335 -17.33 -12.54 -12.50
CA LYS A 335 -18.58 -13.15 -12.01
C LYS A 335 -18.31 -14.17 -10.90
N ILE A 336 -17.28 -15.01 -11.07
CA ILE A 336 -16.86 -15.98 -10.04
C ILE A 336 -16.36 -15.23 -8.81
N ARG A 337 -15.51 -14.23 -9.00
CA ARG A 337 -15.02 -13.38 -7.90
C ARG A 337 -16.18 -12.73 -7.13
N LYS A 338 -17.12 -12.09 -7.82
CA LYS A 338 -18.29 -11.47 -7.18
C LYS A 338 -19.14 -12.51 -6.43
N PHE A 339 -19.30 -13.71 -6.99
CA PHE A 339 -19.98 -14.82 -6.30
C PHE A 339 -19.23 -15.24 -5.02
N LEU A 340 -17.92 -15.46 -5.11
CA LEU A 340 -17.11 -15.83 -3.93
C LEU A 340 -17.20 -14.79 -2.82
N LEU A 341 -17.14 -13.48 -3.18
CA LEU A 341 -17.25 -12.38 -2.21
C LEU A 341 -18.65 -12.26 -1.56
N LYS A 342 -19.69 -12.83 -2.20
CA LYS A 342 -21.05 -12.93 -1.66
C LYS A 342 -21.26 -14.12 -0.73
N LEU A 343 -20.35 -15.10 -0.74
CA LEU A 343 -20.44 -16.21 0.21
C LEU A 343 -20.36 -15.67 1.66
N PRO A 344 -21.01 -16.34 2.64
CA PRO A 344 -20.93 -15.97 4.05
C PRO A 344 -19.58 -16.36 4.66
N ILE A 345 -18.54 -15.97 4.00
CA ILE A 345 -17.15 -16.19 4.39
C ILE A 345 -16.59 -14.84 4.82
N SER A 346 -15.94 -14.81 5.97
CA SER A 346 -15.38 -13.56 6.47
C SER A 346 -14.37 -12.98 5.48
N ALA A 347 -14.33 -11.67 5.34
CA ALA A 347 -13.35 -10.97 4.53
C ALA A 347 -11.89 -11.36 4.86
N LYS A 348 -11.62 -11.83 6.09
CA LYS A 348 -10.34 -12.44 6.51
C LYS A 348 -9.95 -13.64 5.66
N ILE A 349 -10.87 -14.58 5.49
CA ILE A 349 -10.59 -15.79 4.72
C ILE A 349 -10.33 -15.41 3.27
N HIS A 350 -11.12 -14.49 2.72
CA HIS A 350 -10.87 -13.96 1.38
C HIS A 350 -9.48 -13.35 1.23
N TYR A 351 -9.05 -12.57 2.22
CA TYR A 351 -7.69 -12.02 2.20
C TYR A 351 -6.63 -13.11 2.35
N LEU A 352 -6.77 -14.04 3.27
CA LEU A 352 -5.82 -15.15 3.38
C LEU A 352 -5.70 -15.92 2.07
N LEU A 353 -6.80 -16.17 1.37
CA LEU A 353 -6.77 -16.76 0.04
C LEU A 353 -6.04 -15.86 -0.95
N HIS A 354 -6.27 -14.55 -0.87
CA HIS A 354 -5.62 -13.57 -1.72
C HIS A 354 -4.09 -13.55 -1.54
N ILE A 355 -3.60 -13.62 -0.32
CA ILE A 355 -2.15 -13.62 -0.04
C ILE A 355 -1.50 -15.00 -0.07
N GLY A 356 -2.21 -16.05 -0.49
CA GLY A 356 -1.68 -17.41 -0.59
C GLY A 356 -1.69 -18.21 0.71
N GLY A 357 -2.61 -17.90 1.62
CA GLY A 357 -2.91 -18.68 2.84
C GLY A 357 -2.19 -18.23 4.10
N LYS A 358 -1.08 -17.52 4.00
CA LYS A 358 -0.30 -17.04 5.17
C LYS A 358 0.40 -15.71 4.88
N LEU A 359 0.61 -14.93 5.93
CA LEU A 359 1.46 -13.75 5.87
C LEU A 359 2.90 -14.16 5.56
N HIS A 360 3.57 -13.37 4.75
CA HIS A 360 4.97 -13.51 4.38
C HIS A 360 5.53 -12.13 4.00
N ALA A 361 6.83 -12.04 3.83
CA ALA A 361 7.49 -10.85 3.32
C ALA A 361 8.41 -11.19 2.15
N ALA A 362 8.48 -10.29 1.19
CA ALA A 362 9.51 -10.30 0.17
C ALA A 362 9.90 -8.87 -0.17
N VAL A 363 11.18 -8.65 -0.42
CA VAL A 363 11.74 -7.44 -1.03
C VAL A 363 12.59 -7.85 -2.20
N VAL A 364 12.48 -7.11 -3.30
CA VAL A 364 13.23 -7.41 -4.53
C VAL A 364 13.96 -6.17 -5.01
N LYS A 365 15.16 -6.38 -5.59
CA LYS A 365 15.98 -5.30 -6.12
C LYS A 365 16.11 -5.42 -7.63
N TYR A 366 15.87 -4.32 -8.33
CA TYR A 366 15.97 -4.23 -9.78
C TYR A 366 16.99 -3.18 -10.23
N SER A 367 17.65 -3.44 -11.38
CA SER A 367 18.46 -2.43 -12.04
C SER A 367 17.60 -1.39 -12.77
N PRO A 368 18.18 -0.24 -13.20
CA PRO A 368 17.48 0.76 -14.03
C PRO A 368 16.93 0.21 -15.36
N GLU A 369 17.49 -0.89 -15.86
CA GLU A 369 17.08 -1.59 -17.08
C GLU A 369 16.00 -2.66 -16.82
N GLY A 370 15.62 -2.89 -15.54
CA GLY A 370 14.58 -3.87 -15.16
C GLY A 370 15.10 -5.29 -14.93
N LYS A 371 16.42 -5.48 -14.79
CA LYS A 371 16.98 -6.78 -14.42
C LYS A 371 16.82 -7.03 -12.93
N LEU A 372 16.27 -8.19 -12.55
CA LEU A 372 16.22 -8.65 -11.16
C LEU A 372 17.64 -8.90 -10.64
N LEU A 373 18.03 -8.23 -9.56
CA LEU A 373 19.37 -8.29 -8.97
C LEU A 373 19.39 -9.11 -7.67
N GLN A 374 18.33 -9.02 -6.87
CA GLN A 374 18.28 -9.67 -5.56
C GLN A 374 16.84 -9.94 -5.13
N VAL A 375 16.65 -11.04 -4.41
CA VAL A 375 15.41 -11.39 -3.72
C VAL A 375 15.75 -11.68 -2.27
N LEU A 376 15.04 -11.06 -1.33
CA LEU A 376 15.12 -11.33 0.11
C LEU A 376 13.73 -11.68 0.61
N GLU A 377 13.62 -12.71 1.44
CA GLU A 377 12.33 -13.21 1.92
C GLU A 377 12.30 -13.54 3.41
N ASP A 378 11.12 -13.41 3.98
CA ASP A 378 10.63 -14.23 5.09
C ASP A 378 9.37 -14.94 4.60
N SER A 379 9.56 -16.09 3.96
CA SER A 379 8.47 -16.86 3.32
C SER A 379 7.46 -17.42 4.32
N GLN A 380 7.78 -17.37 5.62
CA GLN A 380 6.95 -17.87 6.71
C GLN A 380 6.32 -16.73 7.55
N GLY A 381 6.75 -15.46 7.33
CA GLY A 381 6.30 -14.31 8.09
C GLY A 381 6.61 -14.39 9.59
N LYS A 382 7.73 -15.02 9.95
CA LYS A 382 8.14 -15.21 11.35
C LYS A 382 8.57 -13.91 12.00
N VAL A 383 9.34 -13.11 11.28
CA VAL A 383 9.89 -11.83 11.74
C VAL A 383 9.26 -10.69 10.98
N VAL A 384 9.35 -10.71 9.64
CA VAL A 384 8.84 -9.65 8.77
C VAL A 384 7.67 -10.17 7.96
N ARG A 385 6.64 -9.33 7.77
CA ARG A 385 5.44 -9.74 7.02
C ARG A 385 4.74 -8.56 6.37
N ALA A 386 4.16 -8.80 5.18
CA ALA A 386 3.39 -7.81 4.44
C ALA A 386 4.10 -6.45 4.36
N VAL A 387 5.34 -6.46 3.86
CA VAL A 387 6.19 -5.26 3.78
C VAL A 387 5.53 -4.25 2.85
N SER A 388 5.37 -3.01 3.33
CA SER A 388 4.90 -1.88 2.54
C SER A 388 6.06 -1.01 2.05
N GLU A 389 7.10 -0.84 2.87
CA GLU A 389 8.23 0.06 2.61
C GLU A 389 9.56 -0.68 2.73
N VAL A 390 10.53 -0.31 1.90
CA VAL A 390 11.92 -0.72 2.03
C VAL A 390 12.85 0.42 1.63
N GLU A 391 13.52 1.02 2.61
CA GLU A 391 14.48 2.11 2.42
C GLU A 391 15.89 1.62 2.73
N GLU A 392 16.82 1.76 1.76
CA GLU A 392 18.25 1.45 1.97
C GLU A 392 18.96 2.67 2.55
N LYS A 393 19.49 2.52 3.77
CA LYS A 393 20.25 3.58 4.45
C LYS A 393 21.42 3.00 5.22
N ASP A 394 22.63 3.51 4.95
CA ASP A 394 23.86 3.13 5.66
C ASP A 394 24.10 1.61 5.71
N GLY A 395 23.97 0.92 4.55
CA GLY A 395 24.14 -0.53 4.43
C GLY A 395 23.05 -1.36 5.10
N LYS A 396 21.90 -0.78 5.41
CA LYS A 396 20.76 -1.45 6.04
C LYS A 396 19.50 -1.23 5.22
N LEU A 397 18.62 -2.24 5.24
CA LEU A 397 17.25 -2.11 4.76
C LEU A 397 16.33 -1.86 5.94
N TRP A 398 15.68 -0.72 5.93
CA TRP A 398 14.64 -0.34 6.86
C TRP A 398 13.29 -0.70 6.25
N MET A 399 12.52 -1.53 6.92
CA MET A 399 11.27 -2.06 6.39
C MET A 399 10.11 -1.72 7.30
N GLY A 400 9.11 -1.08 6.71
CA GLY A 400 7.85 -0.73 7.34
C GLY A 400 6.68 -1.55 6.79
N SER A 401 5.56 -1.51 7.49
CA SER A 401 4.31 -2.12 7.05
C SER A 401 3.12 -1.49 7.76
N VAL A 402 2.03 -1.30 7.02
CA VAL A 402 0.73 -0.90 7.61
C VAL A 402 0.23 -1.91 8.66
N LEU A 403 0.78 -3.12 8.67
CA LEU A 403 0.34 -4.24 9.51
C LEU A 403 1.25 -4.50 10.73
N MET A 404 2.44 -3.91 10.78
CA MET A 404 3.37 -4.15 11.87
C MET A 404 3.26 -3.06 12.94
N SER A 405 3.59 -3.41 14.18
CA SER A 405 3.76 -2.48 15.31
C SER A 405 5.24 -2.24 15.62
N PHE A 406 6.09 -2.33 14.60
CA PHE A 406 7.54 -2.18 14.68
C PHE A 406 8.14 -1.85 13.31
N ILE A 407 9.39 -1.44 13.29
CA ILE A 407 10.22 -1.34 12.09
C ILE A 407 11.20 -2.51 12.10
N ALA A 408 11.32 -3.22 10.97
CA ALA A 408 12.32 -4.27 10.81
C ALA A 408 13.57 -3.71 10.10
N VAL A 409 14.77 -4.11 10.57
CA VAL A 409 16.04 -3.65 10.00
C VAL A 409 16.91 -4.85 9.65
N TYR A 410 17.25 -4.98 8.36
CA TYR A 410 18.16 -6.02 7.87
C TYR A 410 19.49 -5.40 7.46
N ASN A 411 20.61 -5.96 7.96
CA ASN A 411 21.94 -5.52 7.55
C ASN A 411 22.30 -6.17 6.22
N LEU A 412 22.59 -5.34 5.22
CA LEU A 412 23.12 -5.82 3.93
C LEU A 412 24.54 -6.35 4.11
N PRO A 413 24.92 -7.42 3.38
CA PRO A 413 26.26 -8.02 3.47
C PRO A 413 27.35 -7.10 2.93
#